data_2bebab38e16b93e1354ec8b6c30d13ef
#
_entry.id   2bebab38e16b93e1354ec8b6c30d13ef
#
_cell.length_a   1.000
_cell.length_b   1.000
_cell.length_c   1.000
_cell.angle_alpha   90.00
_cell.angle_beta   90.00
_cell.angle_gamma   90.00
#
_symmetry.space_group_name_H-M   'P 1'
#
loop_
_entity.id
_entity.type
_entity.pdbx_description
1 polymer ?
#
loop_
_entity_poly.entity_id
_entity_poly.type
_entity_poly.pdbx_seq_one_letter_code
_entity_poly.pdbx_strand_id
1 'polypeptide(L)'
;SPSFKSKHVRNHAVEFLKTLSDEEINSVVLQLVQALRYEAEDTSALSNFLLERARSNDVISSSVFWHLCSELEDETFGARAQVLQTALLTELGAGDAGMSPGMSLPLQLNLLARVRHLHDSIKAYRTADAKTTQLRAMLVPGGSCEDLRSFVCPNPIHPTTKLNGVVPEKCLVFRSNVKPIQFTWRVGGEGGGEGGGEGTVSFIYKKGDDLRQDQL
;
A
#
# COMPACT_ATOMS: atom_id res chain seq x y z
N SER A 1 16.92 16.09 8.95
CA SER A 1 17.30 16.22 10.37
C SER A 1 16.86 17.59 10.90
N PRO A 2 16.32 17.68 12.13
CA PRO A 2 15.93 18.95 12.76
C PRO A 2 17.08 19.98 12.84
N SER A 3 18.31 19.50 12.81
CA SER A 3 19.54 20.34 12.91
C SER A 3 19.84 21.15 11.65
N PHE A 4 19.29 20.78 10.48
CA PHE A 4 19.58 21.50 9.23
C PHE A 4 18.39 22.38 8.82
N LYS A 5 18.33 23.60 9.36
CA LYS A 5 17.28 24.59 9.04
C LYS A 5 17.50 25.32 7.71
N SER A 6 18.70 25.21 7.12
CA SER A 6 19.03 25.92 5.89
C SER A 6 18.35 25.32 4.67
N LYS A 7 17.47 26.09 4.01
CA LYS A 7 16.82 25.72 2.74
C LYS A 7 17.85 25.35 1.66
N HIS A 8 19.03 26.01 1.66
CA HIS A 8 20.11 25.75 0.71
C HIS A 8 20.68 24.33 0.86
N VAL A 9 20.93 23.90 2.10
CA VAL A 9 21.44 22.55 2.39
C VAL A 9 20.42 21.49 2.01
N ARG A 10 19.13 21.72 2.28
CA ARG A 10 18.06 20.81 1.90
C ARG A 10 17.90 20.67 0.39
N ASN A 11 17.93 21.79 -0.33
CA ASN A 11 17.88 21.77 -1.79
C ASN A 11 19.08 21.03 -2.39
N HIS A 12 20.28 21.23 -1.85
CA HIS A 12 21.47 20.50 -2.29
C HIS A 12 21.36 19.00 -2.03
N ALA A 13 20.80 18.60 -0.88
CA ALA A 13 20.53 17.19 -0.60
C ALA A 13 19.54 16.59 -1.61
N VAL A 14 18.50 17.32 -2.00
CA VAL A 14 17.54 16.85 -3.02
C VAL A 14 18.22 16.70 -4.39
N GLU A 15 19.11 17.62 -4.78
CA GLU A 15 19.88 17.46 -6.03
C GLU A 15 20.75 16.19 -6.02
N PHE A 16 21.31 15.82 -4.87
CA PHE A 16 21.99 14.53 -4.73
C PHE A 16 21.01 13.36 -4.88
N LEU A 17 19.83 13.41 -4.24
CA LEU A 17 18.80 12.35 -4.37
C LEU A 17 18.35 12.14 -5.81
N LYS A 18 18.35 13.17 -6.66
CA LYS A 18 18.01 13.04 -8.09
C LYS A 18 19.00 12.18 -8.86
N THR A 19 20.22 12.00 -8.38
CA THR A 19 21.24 11.15 -9.03
C THR A 19 21.09 9.66 -8.69
N LEU A 20 20.28 9.33 -7.69
CA LEU A 20 20.06 7.96 -7.25
C LEU A 20 19.05 7.24 -8.15
N SER A 21 19.21 5.92 -8.28
CA SER A 21 18.26 5.04 -8.95
C SER A 21 16.94 4.94 -8.18
N ASP A 22 15.89 4.47 -8.85
CA ASP A 22 14.60 4.25 -8.20
C ASP A 22 14.65 3.18 -7.11
N GLU A 23 15.51 2.17 -7.25
CA GLU A 23 15.73 1.13 -6.23
C GLU A 23 16.35 1.72 -4.96
N GLU A 24 17.39 2.57 -5.14
CA GLU A 24 18.03 3.27 -4.02
C GLU A 24 17.05 4.23 -3.32
N ILE A 25 16.26 4.99 -4.09
CA ILE A 25 15.22 5.87 -3.53
C ILE A 25 14.18 5.05 -2.77
N ASN A 26 13.69 3.94 -3.33
CA ASN A 26 12.68 3.11 -2.68
C ASN A 26 13.19 2.52 -1.35
N SER A 27 14.49 2.22 -1.25
CA SER A 27 15.10 1.71 -0.01
C SER A 27 15.09 2.71 1.15
N VAL A 28 14.99 4.01 0.86
CA VAL A 28 15.00 5.11 1.84
C VAL A 28 13.71 5.95 1.83
N VAL A 29 12.68 5.53 1.09
CA VAL A 29 11.46 6.33 0.90
C VAL A 29 10.75 6.63 2.21
N LEU A 30 10.73 5.71 3.17
CA LEU A 30 10.17 5.94 4.50
C LEU A 30 10.86 7.11 5.20
N GLN A 31 12.19 7.13 5.19
CA GLN A 31 12.98 8.21 5.80
C GLN A 31 12.77 9.54 5.08
N LEU A 32 12.59 9.52 3.76
CA LEU A 32 12.30 10.73 2.98
C LEU A 32 10.90 11.28 3.31
N VAL A 33 9.87 10.41 3.44
CA VAL A 33 8.53 10.82 3.88
C VAL A 33 8.57 11.39 5.30
N GLN A 34 9.28 10.75 6.22
CA GLN A 34 9.46 11.27 7.58
C GLN A 34 10.24 12.59 7.62
N ALA A 35 11.17 12.82 6.68
CA ALA A 35 11.91 14.09 6.58
C ALA A 35 11.01 15.27 6.17
N LEU A 36 9.88 15.03 5.50
CA LEU A 36 8.91 16.06 5.12
C LEU A 36 8.35 16.83 6.32
N ARG A 37 8.26 16.23 7.50
CA ARG A 37 7.83 16.90 8.74
C ARG A 37 8.71 18.09 9.15
N TYR A 38 9.95 18.09 8.68
CA TYR A 38 10.93 19.14 8.98
C TYR A 38 11.01 20.22 7.90
N GLU A 39 10.23 20.11 6.83
CA GLU A 39 10.12 21.14 5.82
C GLU A 39 9.28 22.32 6.34
N ALA A 40 9.62 23.54 5.94
CA ALA A 40 8.90 24.74 6.39
C ALA A 40 7.56 24.93 5.65
N GLU A 41 7.48 24.44 4.41
CA GLU A 41 6.36 24.64 3.49
C GLU A 41 5.86 23.27 2.99
N ASP A 42 4.58 23.19 2.64
CA ASP A 42 3.99 21.98 2.06
C ASP A 42 4.58 21.67 0.69
N THR A 43 4.88 22.73 -0.08
CA THR A 43 5.57 22.63 -1.37
C THR A 43 7.05 22.88 -1.18
N SER A 44 7.81 21.86 -0.91
CA SER A 44 9.27 21.91 -0.75
C SER A 44 9.97 21.20 -1.91
N ALA A 45 11.31 21.38 -2.01
CA ALA A 45 12.09 20.64 -2.98
C ALA A 45 11.97 19.12 -2.78
N LEU A 46 11.90 18.64 -1.53
CA LEU A 46 11.74 17.23 -1.21
C LEU A 46 10.35 16.71 -1.57
N SER A 47 9.29 17.46 -1.26
CA SER A 47 7.92 17.03 -1.64
C SER A 47 7.75 16.94 -3.15
N ASN A 48 8.23 17.95 -3.90
CA ASN A 48 8.20 17.93 -5.36
C ASN A 48 8.99 16.76 -5.94
N PHE A 49 10.18 16.49 -5.40
CA PHE A 49 11.01 15.35 -5.82
C PHE A 49 10.28 14.02 -5.62
N LEU A 50 9.65 13.82 -4.45
CA LEU A 50 8.91 12.58 -4.18
C LEU A 50 7.70 12.41 -5.10
N LEU A 51 6.95 13.48 -5.36
CA LEU A 51 5.83 13.46 -6.30
C LEU A 51 6.29 13.16 -7.74
N GLU A 52 7.37 13.78 -8.19
CA GLU A 52 7.96 13.54 -9.51
C GLU A 52 8.38 12.08 -9.69
N ARG A 53 9.10 11.51 -8.71
CA ARG A 53 9.51 10.10 -8.74
C ARG A 53 8.31 9.15 -8.67
N ALA A 54 7.31 9.44 -7.84
CA ALA A 54 6.10 8.66 -7.72
C ALA A 54 5.28 8.63 -9.03
N ARG A 55 5.26 9.73 -9.80
CA ARG A 55 4.60 9.77 -11.12
C ARG A 55 5.24 8.83 -12.15
N SER A 56 6.54 8.63 -12.07
CA SER A 56 7.30 7.83 -13.04
C SER A 56 7.51 6.37 -12.62
N ASN A 57 7.20 6.02 -11.36
CA ASN A 57 7.46 4.69 -10.83
C ASN A 57 6.37 4.23 -9.86
N ASP A 58 5.65 3.15 -10.21
CA ASP A 58 4.54 2.59 -9.44
C ASP A 58 4.95 2.07 -8.06
N VAL A 59 6.18 1.56 -7.91
CA VAL A 59 6.68 1.07 -6.63
C VAL A 59 6.89 2.24 -5.68
N ILE A 60 7.54 3.32 -6.16
CA ILE A 60 7.75 4.53 -5.37
C ILE A 60 6.41 5.19 -5.06
N SER A 61 5.49 5.27 -6.03
CA SER A 61 4.13 5.78 -5.85
C SER A 61 3.41 5.08 -4.70
N SER A 62 3.40 3.75 -4.74
CA SER A 62 2.78 2.91 -3.71
C SER A 62 3.45 3.13 -2.34
N SER A 63 4.78 3.10 -2.29
CA SER A 63 5.54 3.28 -1.05
C SER A 63 5.29 4.66 -0.42
N VAL A 64 5.39 5.74 -1.20
CA VAL A 64 5.11 7.10 -0.73
C VAL A 64 3.68 7.21 -0.19
N PHE A 65 2.69 6.69 -0.94
CA PHE A 65 1.30 6.73 -0.52
C PHE A 65 1.07 6.04 0.82
N TRP A 66 1.53 4.80 0.97
CA TRP A 66 1.28 4.03 2.19
C TRP A 66 2.03 4.58 3.39
N HIS A 67 3.25 5.13 3.19
CA HIS A 67 3.96 5.82 4.28
C HIS A 67 3.26 7.13 4.68
N LEU A 68 2.72 7.90 3.73
CA LEU A 68 1.89 9.07 4.08
C LEU A 68 0.61 8.65 4.84
N CYS A 69 -0.02 7.52 4.49
CA CYS A 69 -1.16 6.98 5.23
C CYS A 69 -0.83 6.71 6.71
N SER A 70 0.37 6.20 7.02
CA SER A 70 0.77 5.92 8.40
C SER A 70 1.01 7.19 9.23
N GLU A 71 1.22 8.34 8.57
CA GLU A 71 1.46 9.62 9.22
C GLU A 71 0.18 10.46 9.43
N LEU A 72 -0.97 10.06 8.88
CA LEU A 72 -2.21 10.86 8.92
C LEU A 72 -2.73 11.15 10.35
N GLU A 73 -2.42 10.28 11.30
CA GLU A 73 -2.83 10.43 12.71
C GLU A 73 -1.80 11.21 13.55
N ASP A 74 -0.66 11.62 12.97
CA ASP A 74 0.33 12.43 13.68
C ASP A 74 -0.19 13.87 13.89
N GLU A 75 -0.21 14.33 15.15
CA GLU A 75 -0.75 15.63 15.52
C GLU A 75 -0.03 16.81 14.85
N THR A 76 1.24 16.66 14.51
CA THR A 76 2.08 17.73 13.95
C THR A 76 2.26 17.65 12.44
N PHE A 77 2.20 16.46 11.88
CA PHE A 77 2.48 16.21 10.47
C PHE A 77 1.27 15.69 9.68
N GLY A 78 0.23 15.15 10.34
CA GLY A 78 -0.90 14.50 9.67
C GLY A 78 -1.62 15.37 8.66
N ALA A 79 -1.85 16.64 8.98
CA ALA A 79 -2.49 17.59 8.04
C ALA A 79 -1.65 17.77 6.75
N ARG A 80 -0.33 17.89 6.88
CA ARG A 80 0.59 17.97 5.73
C ARG A 80 0.65 16.67 4.95
N ALA A 81 0.72 15.53 5.64
CA ALA A 81 0.68 14.22 5.00
C ALA A 81 -0.59 14.04 4.15
N GLN A 82 -1.73 14.53 4.64
CA GLN A 82 -2.99 14.55 3.89
C GLN A 82 -2.93 15.41 2.61
N VAL A 83 -2.34 16.59 2.69
CA VAL A 83 -2.16 17.47 1.51
C VAL A 83 -1.29 16.78 0.46
N LEU A 84 -0.17 16.21 0.86
CA LEU A 84 0.74 15.50 -0.04
C LEU A 84 0.11 14.24 -0.65
N GLN A 85 -0.65 13.49 0.15
CA GLN A 85 -1.38 12.33 -0.32
C GLN A 85 -2.43 12.72 -1.38
N THR A 86 -3.16 13.81 -1.14
CA THR A 86 -4.15 14.35 -2.08
C THR A 86 -3.48 14.81 -3.38
N ALA A 87 -2.34 15.50 -3.27
CA ALA A 87 -1.55 15.94 -4.44
C ALA A 87 -1.09 14.73 -5.26
N LEU A 88 -0.56 13.69 -4.61
CA LEU A 88 -0.14 12.45 -5.26
C LEU A 88 -1.30 11.79 -6.03
N LEU A 89 -2.45 11.61 -5.38
CA LEU A 89 -3.64 11.02 -6.02
C LEU A 89 -4.15 11.87 -7.19
N THR A 90 -4.10 13.19 -7.08
CA THR A 90 -4.51 14.11 -8.15
C THR A 90 -3.60 13.98 -9.35
N GLU A 91 -2.28 13.95 -9.12
CA GLU A 91 -1.30 13.82 -10.19
C GLU A 91 -1.37 12.45 -10.89
N LEU A 92 -1.62 11.37 -10.16
CA LEU A 92 -1.81 10.03 -10.71
C LEU A 92 -3.12 9.89 -11.48
N GLY A 93 -4.17 10.60 -11.08
CA GLY A 93 -5.47 10.62 -11.77
C GLY A 93 -5.52 11.52 -13.01
N ALA A 94 -4.58 12.48 -13.14
CA ALA A 94 -4.51 13.40 -14.27
C ALA A 94 -3.75 12.83 -15.49
N GLY A 95 -3.15 11.64 -15.39
CA GLY A 95 -2.48 10.96 -16.49
C GLY A 95 -3.47 10.39 -17.51
N ASP A 96 -3.18 10.53 -18.80
CA ASP A 96 -3.96 9.98 -19.91
C ASP A 96 -4.22 8.48 -19.73
N ALA A 97 -5.38 8.01 -20.18
CA ALA A 97 -5.93 6.66 -20.01
C ALA A 97 -5.15 5.52 -20.71
N GLY A 98 -3.88 5.71 -21.02
CA GLY A 98 -2.98 4.75 -21.63
C GLY A 98 -1.84 4.37 -20.69
N MET A 99 -1.96 3.23 -19.98
CA MET A 99 -0.89 2.53 -19.24
C MET A 99 0.13 3.44 -18.52
N SER A 100 -0.34 4.47 -17.82
CA SER A 100 0.52 5.31 -16.98
C SER A 100 0.95 4.57 -15.72
N PRO A 101 2.20 4.77 -15.24
CA PRO A 101 2.57 4.48 -13.86
C PRO A 101 1.53 5.14 -12.96
N GLY A 102 0.91 4.42 -12.03
CA GLY A 102 -0.16 4.97 -11.18
C GLY A 102 -1.47 4.21 -11.23
N MET A 103 -1.69 3.30 -12.17
CA MET A 103 -2.84 2.39 -12.14
C MET A 103 -2.78 1.39 -10.97
N SER A 104 -1.61 1.16 -10.41
CA SER A 104 -1.40 0.25 -9.27
C SER A 104 -2.13 0.71 -8.02
N LEU A 105 -2.05 1.98 -7.69
CA LEU A 105 -2.60 2.52 -6.44
C LEU A 105 -4.13 2.50 -6.37
N PRO A 106 -4.91 2.89 -7.40
CA PRO A 106 -6.36 2.71 -7.43
C PRO A 106 -6.80 1.25 -7.23
N LEU A 107 -6.08 0.29 -7.80
CA LEU A 107 -6.37 -1.13 -7.62
C LEU A 107 -6.09 -1.59 -6.19
N GLN A 108 -5.00 -1.15 -5.57
CA GLN A 108 -4.67 -1.42 -4.17
C GLN A 108 -5.73 -0.82 -3.22
N LEU A 109 -6.19 0.40 -3.47
CA LEU A 109 -7.26 1.04 -2.70
C LEU A 109 -8.59 0.29 -2.83
N ASN A 110 -8.92 -0.18 -4.03
CA ASN A 110 -10.10 -1.03 -4.26
C ASN A 110 -9.98 -2.34 -3.48
N LEU A 111 -8.81 -3.01 -3.53
CA LEU A 111 -8.55 -4.21 -2.74
C LEU A 111 -8.77 -3.95 -1.24
N LEU A 112 -8.19 -2.86 -0.71
CA LEU A 112 -8.32 -2.52 0.71
C LEU A 112 -9.79 -2.25 1.10
N ALA A 113 -10.57 -1.57 0.26
CA ALA A 113 -11.98 -1.34 0.48
C ALA A 113 -12.78 -2.66 0.56
N ARG A 114 -12.47 -3.62 -0.31
CA ARG A 114 -13.08 -4.96 -0.31
C ARG A 114 -12.69 -5.79 0.91
N VAL A 115 -11.42 -5.75 1.30
CA VAL A 115 -10.93 -6.41 2.51
C VAL A 115 -11.61 -5.85 3.76
N ARG A 116 -11.79 -4.52 3.84
CA ARG A 116 -12.57 -3.87 4.91
C ARG A 116 -14.03 -4.33 4.91
N HIS A 117 -14.66 -4.37 3.75
CA HIS A 117 -16.05 -4.86 3.61
C HIS A 117 -16.19 -6.30 4.11
N LEU A 118 -15.29 -7.21 3.69
CA LEU A 118 -15.27 -8.60 4.17
C LEU A 118 -15.11 -8.67 5.70
N HIS A 119 -14.15 -7.92 6.25
CA HIS A 119 -13.94 -7.86 7.71
C HIS A 119 -15.22 -7.41 8.44
N ASP A 120 -15.85 -6.33 7.97
CA ASP A 120 -17.03 -5.77 8.64
C ASP A 120 -18.25 -6.68 8.49
N SER A 121 -18.40 -7.39 7.38
CA SER A 121 -19.49 -8.36 7.14
C SER A 121 -19.41 -9.58 8.06
N ILE A 122 -18.21 -10.01 8.46
CA ILE A 122 -18.06 -11.15 9.38
C ILE A 122 -18.03 -10.74 10.86
N LYS A 123 -18.10 -9.44 11.16
CA LYS A 123 -17.97 -8.91 12.53
C LYS A 123 -19.04 -9.46 13.48
N ALA A 124 -20.25 -9.70 12.99
CA ALA A 124 -21.38 -10.20 13.78
C ALA A 124 -21.20 -11.65 14.31
N TYR A 125 -20.34 -12.43 13.68
CA TYR A 125 -20.07 -13.81 14.10
C TYR A 125 -19.15 -13.84 15.32
N ARG A 126 -19.47 -14.68 16.31
CA ARG A 126 -18.78 -14.67 17.61
C ARG A 126 -17.44 -15.40 17.60
N THR A 127 -17.36 -16.54 16.94
CA THR A 127 -16.18 -17.40 16.94
C THR A 127 -15.32 -17.21 15.71
N ALA A 128 -14.02 -17.48 15.81
CA ALA A 128 -13.10 -17.42 14.68
C ALA A 128 -13.49 -18.43 13.58
N ASP A 129 -13.97 -19.60 13.98
CA ASP A 129 -14.38 -20.66 13.04
C ASP A 129 -15.62 -20.24 12.25
N ALA A 130 -16.65 -19.67 12.93
CA ALA A 130 -17.83 -19.13 12.27
C ALA A 130 -17.49 -17.96 11.32
N LYS A 131 -16.56 -17.08 11.74
CA LYS A 131 -16.05 -16.00 10.89
C LYS A 131 -15.31 -16.55 9.66
N THR A 132 -14.48 -17.58 9.83
CA THR A 132 -13.75 -18.22 8.74
C THR A 132 -14.71 -18.87 7.74
N THR A 133 -15.73 -19.58 8.23
CA THR A 133 -16.76 -20.20 7.39
C THR A 133 -17.49 -19.14 6.56
N GLN A 134 -17.93 -18.05 7.20
CA GLN A 134 -18.62 -16.97 6.50
C GLN A 134 -17.71 -16.25 5.51
N LEU A 135 -16.47 -15.95 5.90
CA LEU A 135 -15.47 -15.35 5.00
C LEU A 135 -15.31 -16.16 3.71
N ARG A 136 -15.12 -17.46 3.84
CA ARG A 136 -15.00 -18.37 2.71
C ARG A 136 -16.27 -18.43 1.86
N ALA A 137 -17.44 -18.45 2.49
CA ALA A 137 -18.73 -18.44 1.79
C ALA A 137 -18.93 -17.17 0.94
N MET A 138 -18.40 -16.03 1.36
CA MET A 138 -18.44 -14.79 0.57
C MET A 138 -17.49 -14.80 -0.62
N LEU A 139 -16.42 -15.60 -0.58
CA LEU A 139 -15.36 -15.64 -1.59
C LEU A 139 -15.54 -16.75 -2.64
N VAL A 140 -16.39 -17.74 -2.41
CA VAL A 140 -16.66 -18.82 -3.38
C VAL A 140 -17.70 -18.40 -4.43
N PRO A 141 -17.87 -19.17 -5.55
CA PRO A 141 -18.89 -18.87 -6.55
C PRO A 141 -20.29 -18.69 -5.94
N GLY A 142 -21.00 -17.65 -6.35
CA GLY A 142 -22.28 -17.22 -5.79
C GLY A 142 -22.18 -16.39 -4.50
N GLY A 143 -20.98 -16.19 -3.95
CA GLY A 143 -20.74 -15.33 -2.80
C GLY A 143 -20.66 -13.85 -3.17
N SER A 144 -20.90 -12.96 -2.21
CA SER A 144 -20.97 -11.50 -2.43
C SER A 144 -19.64 -10.85 -2.86
N CYS A 145 -18.52 -11.54 -2.73
CA CYS A 145 -17.18 -11.09 -3.12
C CYS A 145 -16.45 -12.15 -3.96
N GLU A 146 -17.20 -12.94 -4.74
CA GLU A 146 -16.63 -13.98 -5.62
C GLU A 146 -15.64 -13.43 -6.64
N ASP A 147 -15.83 -12.19 -7.08
CA ASP A 147 -14.99 -11.49 -8.03
C ASP A 147 -13.54 -11.31 -7.56
N LEU A 148 -13.28 -11.36 -6.24
CA LEU A 148 -11.92 -11.40 -5.71
C LEU A 148 -11.12 -12.64 -6.14
N ARG A 149 -11.76 -13.70 -6.60
CA ARG A 149 -11.08 -14.91 -7.12
C ARG A 149 -10.35 -14.67 -8.46
N SER A 150 -10.76 -13.65 -9.19
CA SER A 150 -10.14 -13.22 -10.45
C SER A 150 -9.60 -11.78 -10.37
N PHE A 151 -9.63 -11.17 -9.20
CA PHE A 151 -9.16 -9.82 -9.02
C PHE A 151 -7.63 -9.77 -9.12
N VAL A 152 -7.14 -8.91 -9.99
CA VAL A 152 -5.71 -8.74 -10.26
C VAL A 152 -5.27 -7.35 -9.83
N CYS A 153 -4.26 -7.29 -8.96
CA CYS A 153 -3.66 -6.01 -8.58
C CYS A 153 -2.22 -6.20 -8.06
N PRO A 154 -1.39 -5.15 -8.09
CA PRO A 154 -0.12 -5.15 -7.37
C PRO A 154 -0.33 -5.33 -5.88
N ASN A 155 0.52 -6.14 -5.25
CA ASN A 155 0.46 -6.36 -3.81
C ASN A 155 0.78 -5.05 -3.06
N PRO A 156 -0.10 -4.56 -2.16
CA PRO A 156 0.15 -3.33 -1.41
C PRO A 156 1.44 -3.34 -0.56
N ILE A 157 1.88 -4.54 -0.12
CA ILE A 157 3.08 -4.72 0.71
C ILE A 157 4.35 -4.83 -0.15
N HIS A 158 4.24 -5.50 -1.30
CA HIS A 158 5.34 -5.72 -2.25
C HIS A 158 4.85 -5.42 -3.67
N PRO A 159 4.84 -4.15 -4.11
CA PRO A 159 4.21 -3.73 -5.37
C PRO A 159 4.76 -4.42 -6.63
N THR A 160 5.98 -4.95 -6.57
CA THR A 160 6.57 -5.77 -7.65
C THR A 160 5.91 -7.14 -7.79
N THR A 161 5.19 -7.60 -6.76
CA THR A 161 4.44 -8.87 -6.79
C THR A 161 3.01 -8.63 -7.24
N LYS A 162 2.55 -9.35 -8.25
CA LYS A 162 1.18 -9.27 -8.75
C LYS A 162 0.29 -10.33 -8.08
N LEU A 163 -0.74 -9.88 -7.39
CA LEU A 163 -1.80 -10.74 -6.86
C LEU A 163 -2.74 -11.14 -8.00
N ASN A 164 -3.08 -12.42 -8.09
CA ASN A 164 -3.89 -12.98 -9.17
C ASN A 164 -5.03 -13.84 -8.64
N GLY A 165 -5.89 -13.21 -7.88
CA GLY A 165 -7.07 -13.84 -7.28
C GLY A 165 -6.83 -14.50 -5.91
N VAL A 166 -7.81 -14.32 -5.03
CA VAL A 166 -7.80 -14.93 -3.69
C VAL A 166 -8.00 -16.44 -3.77
N VAL A 167 -7.43 -17.15 -2.78
CA VAL A 167 -7.60 -18.62 -2.56
C VAL A 167 -8.49 -18.82 -1.34
N PRO A 168 -9.84 -18.95 -1.49
CA PRO A 168 -10.78 -18.93 -0.39
C PRO A 168 -10.51 -19.97 0.70
N GLU A 169 -10.14 -21.18 0.30
CA GLU A 169 -9.88 -22.30 1.22
C GLU A 169 -8.66 -22.10 2.12
N LYS A 170 -7.74 -21.21 1.72
CA LYS A 170 -6.55 -20.84 2.51
C LYS A 170 -6.76 -19.57 3.34
N CYS A 171 -7.90 -18.87 3.18
CA CYS A 171 -8.26 -17.73 4.01
C CYS A 171 -8.80 -18.18 5.36
N LEU A 172 -8.42 -17.49 6.44
CA LEU A 172 -8.88 -17.83 7.78
C LEU A 172 -8.87 -16.62 8.72
N VAL A 173 -9.61 -16.74 9.82
CA VAL A 173 -9.63 -15.76 10.92
C VAL A 173 -8.92 -16.38 12.13
N PHE A 174 -7.93 -15.69 12.66
CA PHE A 174 -7.18 -16.19 13.83
C PHE A 174 -7.99 -16.11 15.12
N ARG A 175 -7.71 -17.04 16.05
CA ARG A 175 -8.34 -17.13 17.38
C ARG A 175 -7.68 -16.19 18.39
N SER A 176 -7.47 -14.92 18.04
CA SER A 176 -6.93 -13.90 18.95
C SER A 176 -8.01 -12.88 19.32
N ASN A 177 -7.74 -11.98 20.29
CA ASN A 177 -8.69 -10.94 20.70
C ASN A 177 -9.10 -10.03 19.55
N VAL A 178 -8.15 -9.59 18.73
CA VAL A 178 -8.38 -8.73 17.56
C VAL A 178 -8.88 -9.48 16.32
N LYS A 179 -8.83 -10.82 16.34
CA LYS A 179 -9.31 -11.70 15.27
C LYS A 179 -8.84 -11.26 13.87
N PRO A 180 -7.52 -11.14 13.64
CA PRO A 180 -7.01 -10.77 12.34
C PRO A 180 -7.37 -11.80 11.27
N ILE A 181 -7.41 -11.36 10.03
CA ILE A 181 -7.77 -12.20 8.89
C ILE A 181 -6.52 -12.46 8.06
N GLN A 182 -6.22 -13.72 7.80
CA GLN A 182 -5.26 -14.11 6.77
C GLN A 182 -5.98 -14.21 5.43
N PHE A 183 -5.48 -13.47 4.45
CA PHE A 183 -5.84 -13.63 3.05
C PHE A 183 -4.69 -14.28 2.31
N THR A 184 -4.99 -15.32 1.53
CA THR A 184 -4.01 -15.99 0.67
C THR A 184 -4.38 -15.76 -0.79
N TRP A 185 -3.40 -15.33 -1.59
CA TRP A 185 -3.55 -14.97 -2.99
C TRP A 185 -2.66 -15.82 -3.87
N ARG A 186 -3.11 -16.13 -5.07
CA ARG A 186 -2.23 -16.62 -6.12
C ARG A 186 -1.31 -15.50 -6.56
N VAL A 187 -0.09 -15.84 -6.91
CA VAL A 187 0.87 -14.93 -7.54
C VAL A 187 1.29 -15.52 -8.88
N GLY A 188 1.21 -14.69 -9.93
CA GLY A 188 1.74 -15.07 -11.24
C GLY A 188 3.26 -14.89 -11.22
N GLY A 189 4.02 -15.89 -11.66
CA GLY A 189 5.43 -15.71 -11.95
C GLY A 189 5.56 -14.84 -13.22
N GLU A 190 6.27 -13.73 -13.15
CA GLU A 190 6.83 -13.06 -14.33
C GLU A 190 7.97 -13.93 -14.84
N GLY A 191 7.69 -14.75 -15.84
CA GLY A 191 8.67 -15.60 -16.51
C GLY A 191 7.94 -16.66 -17.31
N GLY A 192 7.70 -16.38 -18.59
CA GLY A 192 7.19 -17.36 -19.58
C GLY A 192 8.20 -18.47 -19.85
N GLY A 193 8.56 -19.25 -18.83
CA GLY A 193 9.27 -20.49 -18.92
C GLY A 193 8.36 -21.63 -18.49
N GLU A 194 8.32 -22.71 -19.26
CA GLU A 194 7.64 -23.96 -18.94
C GLU A 194 8.15 -24.50 -17.59
N GLY A 195 7.44 -24.15 -16.48
CA GLY A 195 7.81 -24.56 -15.12
C GLY A 195 7.47 -23.58 -14.01
N GLY A 196 6.87 -22.44 -14.31
CA GLY A 196 6.43 -21.44 -13.32
C GLY A 196 5.21 -21.94 -12.55
N GLY A 197 5.40 -22.67 -11.45
CA GLY A 197 4.33 -23.09 -10.55
C GLY A 197 3.59 -21.87 -10.01
N GLU A 198 2.24 -21.93 -10.00
CA GLU A 198 1.41 -20.95 -9.31
C GLU A 198 1.81 -20.88 -7.84
N GLY A 199 2.53 -19.82 -7.48
CA GLY A 199 2.87 -19.53 -6.08
C GLY A 199 1.66 -18.95 -5.34
N THR A 200 1.73 -18.97 -4.02
CA THR A 200 0.77 -18.21 -3.19
C THR A 200 1.51 -17.33 -2.21
N VAL A 201 0.96 -16.13 -1.97
CA VAL A 201 1.40 -15.21 -0.92
C VAL A 201 0.25 -15.00 0.05
N SER A 202 0.58 -14.87 1.33
CA SER A 202 -0.42 -14.55 2.35
C SER A 202 -0.04 -13.27 3.07
N PHE A 203 -1.04 -12.47 3.39
CA PHE A 203 -0.89 -11.33 4.30
C PHE A 203 -1.99 -11.34 5.36
N ILE A 204 -1.72 -10.68 6.47
CA ILE A 204 -2.63 -10.59 7.60
C ILE A 204 -3.22 -9.18 7.64
N TYR A 205 -4.54 -9.11 7.59
CA TYR A 205 -5.26 -7.86 7.80
C TYR A 205 -5.69 -7.74 9.26
N LYS A 206 -5.27 -6.65 9.91
CA LYS A 206 -5.70 -6.25 11.25
C LYS A 206 -6.42 -4.90 11.18
N LYS A 207 -7.50 -4.74 11.93
CA LYS A 207 -8.22 -3.46 12.04
C LYS A 207 -8.11 -2.94 13.47
N GLY A 208 -7.69 -1.67 13.61
CA GLY A 208 -7.57 -1.00 14.92
C GLY A 208 -6.30 -1.36 15.69
N ASP A 209 -5.28 -1.92 15.01
CA ASP A 209 -3.97 -2.18 15.56
C ASP A 209 -2.95 -1.19 14.96
N ASP A 210 -2.12 -0.59 15.81
CA ASP A 210 -1.06 0.32 15.36
C ASP A 210 0.19 -0.48 14.98
N LEU A 211 0.42 -0.65 13.69
CA LEU A 211 1.54 -1.42 13.16
C LEU A 211 2.79 -0.57 12.87
N ARG A 212 2.80 0.72 13.23
CA ARG A 212 3.95 1.61 12.96
C ARG A 212 5.23 1.16 13.65
N GLN A 213 5.11 0.49 14.81
CA GLN A 213 6.25 -0.08 15.53
C GLN A 213 6.84 -1.32 14.86
N ASP A 214 6.06 -2.00 14.02
CA ASP A 214 6.50 -3.21 13.31
C ASP A 214 7.30 -2.86 12.03
N GLN A 215 7.44 -1.57 11.70
CA GLN A 215 8.18 -1.06 10.52
C GLN A 215 9.63 -0.70 10.83
N LEU A 216 10.05 -0.80 12.08
CA LEU A 216 11.42 -0.53 12.54
C LEU A 216 12.23 -1.82 12.61
#